data_82d53beb505b6756053752e4bf50ad88
#
_entry.id   82d53beb505b6756053752e4bf50ad88
#
_cell.length_a   1.000
_cell.length_b   1.000
_cell.length_c   1.000
_cell.angle_alpha   90.00
_cell.angle_beta   90.00
_cell.angle_gamma   90.00
#
_symmetry.space_group_name_H-M   'P 1'
#
loop_
_entity.id
_entity.type
_entity.pdbx_description
1 polymer ?
#
loop_
_entity_poly.entity_id
_entity_poly.type
_entity_poly.pdbx_seq_one_letter_code
_entity_poly.pdbx_strand_id
1 'polypeptide(L)'
;MKQRILYLTNIPSPYRVEFFNELTKYMDVTVAFELRNAKNRDEAWQSGENYKFKSVFMKPLITRTESAYCPEVIKLLKEFKNDVIVVGGYATPTGMAAILYLKAKKIPFYLNCDGGFVSNDSLLKKKIKTFFIGSATYYLSTGVGADKYLVYYGAKKERIYNYSFSSLREEDIEAAVKRRDEKVRLRNELGITEKNMIVFVGSFIRRKGIDILLKACKNMEDTAVVLVGGSDISAYKEIVSEKFKAHIYPVGFKNKEEMKKYYQAADLMVLPTREDIWGLVINEAMAQGLPVVTTNRCLAGLTLVKNGENGYIVPVEDVKATKDAIEKVLEGINSVELGKKSLEKIRDYTIEKMAMEHRDIFKAGAVADKSRKVE
;
A
#
# COMPACT_ATOMS: atom_id res chain seq x y z
N MET A 1 -29.61 -5.16 13.79
CA MET A 1 -28.58 -6.15 13.37
C MET A 1 -27.56 -5.44 12.51
N LYS A 2 -26.25 -5.78 12.63
CA LYS A 2 -25.22 -5.27 11.73
C LYS A 2 -25.46 -5.79 10.31
N GLN A 3 -25.16 -4.98 9.28
CA GLN A 3 -25.21 -5.40 7.88
C GLN A 3 -24.13 -6.46 7.65
N ARG A 4 -24.47 -7.54 6.94
CA ARG A 4 -23.54 -8.62 6.59
C ARG A 4 -22.71 -8.22 5.38
N ILE A 5 -21.44 -8.60 5.40
CA ILE A 5 -20.51 -8.41 4.28
C ILE A 5 -19.72 -9.69 4.00
N LEU A 6 -19.56 -10.04 2.73
CA LEU A 6 -18.61 -11.02 2.24
C LEU A 6 -17.49 -10.29 1.50
N TYR A 7 -16.26 -10.46 1.97
CA TYR A 7 -15.06 -9.94 1.33
C TYR A 7 -14.23 -11.10 0.76
N LEU A 8 -13.98 -11.11 -0.54
CA LEU A 8 -13.13 -12.10 -1.21
C LEU A 8 -11.73 -11.51 -1.39
N THR A 9 -10.69 -12.19 -0.93
CA THR A 9 -9.29 -11.76 -1.08
C THR A 9 -8.35 -12.95 -1.21
N ASN A 10 -7.11 -12.69 -1.64
CA ASN A 10 -6.14 -13.75 -1.91
C ASN A 10 -5.53 -14.36 -0.64
N ILE A 11 -4.93 -13.55 0.24
CA ILE A 11 -4.23 -13.98 1.45
C ILE A 11 -4.55 -13.08 2.65
N PRO A 12 -4.40 -13.58 3.88
CA PRO A 12 -4.56 -12.78 5.10
C PRO A 12 -3.30 -11.95 5.40
N SER A 13 -3.07 -10.87 4.64
CA SER A 13 -1.97 -9.95 4.94
C SER A 13 -2.23 -9.20 6.25
N PRO A 14 -1.19 -8.89 7.09
CA PRO A 14 -1.36 -8.29 8.40
C PRO A 14 -2.27 -7.05 8.42
N TYR A 15 -2.00 -6.06 7.57
CA TYR A 15 -2.79 -4.83 7.49
C TYR A 15 -4.26 -5.08 7.09
N ARG A 16 -4.52 -6.10 6.25
CA ARG A 16 -5.90 -6.47 5.88
C ARG A 16 -6.62 -7.14 7.04
N VAL A 17 -5.94 -7.99 7.78
CA VAL A 17 -6.51 -8.63 8.99
C VAL A 17 -6.86 -7.57 10.03
N GLU A 18 -5.99 -6.60 10.27
CA GLU A 18 -6.26 -5.49 11.17
C GLU A 18 -7.45 -4.63 10.69
N PHE A 19 -7.51 -4.34 9.40
CA PHE A 19 -8.65 -3.64 8.80
C PHE A 19 -9.97 -4.42 8.98
N PHE A 20 -9.99 -5.73 8.68
CA PHE A 20 -11.20 -6.53 8.85
C PHE A 20 -11.61 -6.64 10.32
N ASN A 21 -10.65 -6.78 11.23
CA ASN A 21 -10.90 -6.75 12.67
C ASN A 21 -11.56 -5.43 13.10
N GLU A 22 -11.07 -4.29 12.58
CA GLU A 22 -11.64 -2.98 12.87
C GLU A 22 -13.06 -2.83 12.27
N LEU A 23 -13.26 -3.31 11.04
CA LEU A 23 -14.55 -3.27 10.35
C LEU A 23 -15.66 -4.05 11.12
N THR A 24 -15.27 -5.07 11.91
CA THR A 24 -16.26 -5.82 12.74
C THR A 24 -16.97 -4.95 13.77
N LYS A 25 -16.41 -3.80 14.14
CA LYS A 25 -17.11 -2.84 15.02
C LYS A 25 -18.42 -2.35 14.39
N TYR A 26 -18.48 -2.30 13.07
CA TYR A 26 -19.58 -1.70 12.30
C TYR A 26 -20.44 -2.71 11.55
N MET A 27 -19.86 -3.85 11.13
CA MET A 27 -20.50 -4.82 10.23
C MET A 27 -20.32 -6.26 10.73
N ASP A 28 -21.15 -7.18 10.22
CA ASP A 28 -20.97 -8.63 10.38
C ASP A 28 -20.08 -9.13 9.23
N VAL A 29 -18.78 -9.28 9.50
CA VAL A 29 -17.75 -9.46 8.49
C VAL A 29 -17.42 -10.94 8.30
N THR A 30 -17.56 -11.42 7.06
CA THR A 30 -17.02 -12.71 6.60
C THR A 30 -15.97 -12.44 5.53
N VAL A 31 -14.78 -13.01 5.70
CA VAL A 31 -13.69 -12.89 4.72
C VAL A 31 -13.33 -14.27 4.19
N ALA A 32 -13.37 -14.43 2.87
CA ALA A 32 -12.98 -15.65 2.20
C ALA A 32 -11.60 -15.46 1.53
N PHE A 33 -10.65 -16.27 1.97
CA PHE A 33 -9.26 -16.27 1.49
C PHE A 33 -9.04 -17.39 0.47
N GLU A 34 -8.35 -17.07 -0.62
CA GLU A 34 -7.93 -18.07 -1.63
C GLU A 34 -6.84 -18.98 -1.10
N LEU A 35 -5.90 -18.44 -0.31
CA LEU A 35 -4.74 -19.15 0.24
C LEU A 35 -4.51 -18.73 1.70
N ARG A 36 -3.87 -19.61 2.49
CA ARG A 36 -3.43 -19.29 3.86
C ARG A 36 -2.17 -18.42 3.83
N ASN A 37 -1.22 -18.72 2.95
CA ASN A 37 0.08 -18.06 2.86
C ASN A 37 0.48 -17.86 1.40
N ALA A 38 1.36 -16.89 1.12
CA ALA A 38 2.02 -16.73 -0.16
C ALA A 38 3.44 -17.32 -0.10
N LYS A 39 3.84 -18.09 -1.11
CA LYS A 39 5.13 -18.79 -1.16
C LYS A 39 6.37 -17.87 -1.21
N ASN A 40 6.18 -16.61 -1.59
CA ASN A 40 7.24 -15.60 -1.78
C ASN A 40 7.30 -14.56 -0.67
N ARG A 41 6.63 -14.79 0.46
CA ARG A 41 6.60 -13.86 1.59
C ARG A 41 7.33 -14.47 2.79
N ASP A 42 8.07 -13.61 3.51
CA ASP A 42 8.73 -13.97 4.75
C ASP A 42 7.70 -14.48 5.78
N GLU A 43 8.08 -15.50 6.56
CA GLU A 43 7.21 -16.06 7.61
C GLU A 43 6.84 -15.00 8.67
N ALA A 44 7.73 -14.06 8.95
CA ALA A 44 7.47 -12.95 9.85
C ALA A 44 6.40 -11.96 9.33
N TRP A 45 6.00 -12.08 8.05
CA TRP A 45 4.92 -11.30 7.43
C TRP A 45 3.56 -11.97 7.53
N GLN A 46 3.46 -13.09 8.27
CA GLN A 46 2.19 -13.76 8.51
C GLN A 46 1.44 -13.08 9.65
N SER A 47 0.15 -12.80 9.45
CA SER A 47 -0.72 -12.39 10.54
C SER A 47 -0.92 -13.56 11.50
N GLY A 48 -0.75 -13.36 12.79
CA GLY A 48 -1.22 -14.31 13.81
C GLY A 48 -2.73 -14.61 13.60
N GLU A 49 -3.21 -15.78 14.05
CA GLU A 49 -4.61 -16.23 13.85
C GLU A 49 -5.65 -15.46 14.70
N ASN A 50 -5.42 -14.19 15.02
CA ASN A 50 -6.35 -13.39 15.83
C ASN A 50 -7.40 -12.69 14.95
N TYR A 51 -8.32 -13.49 14.38
CA TYR A 51 -9.43 -12.97 13.57
C TYR A 51 -10.65 -12.69 14.43
N LYS A 52 -11.10 -11.43 14.50
CA LYS A 52 -12.37 -11.03 15.12
C LYS A 52 -13.56 -11.18 14.16
N PHE A 53 -13.31 -11.52 12.91
CA PHE A 53 -14.28 -11.76 11.84
C PHE A 53 -14.39 -13.25 11.51
N LYS A 54 -15.45 -13.64 10.80
CA LYS A 54 -15.59 -15.01 10.29
C LYS A 54 -14.63 -15.22 9.12
N SER A 55 -13.58 -16.00 9.31
CA SER A 55 -12.62 -16.37 8.26
C SER A 55 -13.02 -17.67 7.58
N VAL A 56 -12.97 -17.68 6.25
CA VAL A 56 -13.21 -18.86 5.41
C VAL A 56 -11.99 -19.08 4.51
N PHE A 57 -11.25 -20.15 4.73
CA PHE A 57 -10.16 -20.55 3.85
C PHE A 57 -10.70 -21.55 2.82
N MET A 58 -10.88 -21.05 1.58
CA MET A 58 -11.40 -21.89 0.49
C MET A 58 -10.39 -22.94 0.07
N LYS A 59 -10.88 -24.09 -0.42
CA LYS A 59 -10.01 -25.17 -0.94
C LYS A 59 -9.60 -24.85 -2.37
N PRO A 60 -8.30 -24.64 -2.63
CA PRO A 60 -7.81 -24.40 -3.97
C PRO A 60 -7.81 -25.66 -4.81
N LEU A 61 -8.34 -25.59 -6.03
CA LEU A 61 -8.19 -26.61 -7.05
C LEU A 61 -6.86 -26.44 -7.83
N ILE A 62 -6.51 -25.17 -8.12
CA ILE A 62 -5.27 -24.79 -8.80
C ILE A 62 -4.66 -23.62 -8.01
N THR A 63 -3.35 -23.73 -7.70
CA THR A 63 -2.62 -22.69 -6.98
C THR A 63 -1.57 -22.01 -7.86
N ARG A 64 -1.37 -20.71 -7.66
CA ARG A 64 -0.28 -19.89 -8.17
C ARG A 64 0.49 -19.29 -6.99
N THR A 65 1.47 -18.43 -7.25
CA THR A 65 2.32 -17.86 -6.21
C THR A 65 1.52 -17.10 -5.12
N GLU A 66 0.57 -16.26 -5.51
CA GLU A 66 -0.24 -15.43 -4.59
C GLU A 66 -1.75 -15.52 -4.86
N SER A 67 -2.21 -16.48 -5.66
CA SER A 67 -3.62 -16.63 -6.03
C SER A 67 -3.97 -18.08 -6.31
N ALA A 68 -5.26 -18.38 -6.28
CA ALA A 68 -5.75 -19.72 -6.57
C ALA A 68 -7.06 -19.71 -7.34
N TYR A 69 -7.47 -20.86 -7.86
CA TYR A 69 -8.85 -21.09 -8.28
C TYR A 69 -9.55 -21.94 -7.22
N CYS A 70 -10.56 -21.37 -6.59
CA CYS A 70 -11.35 -21.98 -5.52
C CYS A 70 -12.83 -22.06 -5.94
N PRO A 71 -13.32 -23.21 -6.45
CA PRO A 71 -14.71 -23.36 -6.91
C PRO A 71 -15.76 -23.09 -5.81
N GLU A 72 -15.39 -23.28 -4.55
CA GLU A 72 -16.26 -23.04 -3.38
C GLU A 72 -16.79 -21.59 -3.33
N VAL A 73 -16.12 -20.64 -4.00
CA VAL A 73 -16.57 -19.24 -4.08
C VAL A 73 -18.00 -19.12 -4.56
N ILE A 74 -18.44 -19.97 -5.49
CA ILE A 74 -19.82 -19.94 -6.02
C ILE A 74 -20.85 -20.30 -4.96
N LYS A 75 -20.53 -21.25 -4.06
CA LYS A 75 -21.40 -21.60 -2.92
C LYS A 75 -21.55 -20.43 -1.96
N LEU A 76 -20.44 -19.79 -1.58
CA LEU A 76 -20.44 -18.60 -0.72
C LEU A 76 -21.26 -17.46 -1.34
N LEU A 77 -21.08 -17.18 -2.64
CA LEU A 77 -21.82 -16.12 -3.33
C LEU A 77 -23.33 -16.37 -3.36
N LYS A 78 -23.79 -17.63 -3.42
CA LYS A 78 -25.22 -17.98 -3.31
C LYS A 78 -25.77 -17.67 -1.91
N GLU A 79 -25.00 -17.96 -0.88
CA GLU A 79 -25.38 -17.71 0.52
C GLU A 79 -25.48 -16.20 0.82
N PHE A 80 -24.57 -15.39 0.24
CA PHE A 80 -24.46 -13.94 0.48
C PHE A 80 -25.14 -13.08 -0.60
N LYS A 81 -25.97 -13.62 -1.47
CA LYS A 81 -26.55 -12.91 -2.63
C LYS A 81 -27.33 -11.62 -2.33
N ASN A 82 -27.82 -11.47 -1.09
CA ASN A 82 -28.60 -10.30 -0.64
C ASN A 82 -27.79 -9.37 0.29
N ASP A 83 -26.51 -9.64 0.48
CA ASP A 83 -25.62 -8.91 1.37
C ASP A 83 -24.63 -8.05 0.57
N VAL A 84 -23.77 -7.32 1.28
CA VAL A 84 -22.67 -6.60 0.63
C VAL A 84 -21.61 -7.61 0.19
N ILE A 85 -21.27 -7.61 -1.10
CA ILE A 85 -20.21 -8.45 -1.64
C ILE A 85 -19.09 -7.57 -2.17
N VAL A 86 -17.86 -7.82 -1.72
CA VAL A 86 -16.64 -7.17 -2.19
C VAL A 86 -15.72 -8.20 -2.81
N VAL A 87 -15.36 -7.99 -4.08
CA VAL A 87 -14.34 -8.78 -4.78
C VAL A 87 -13.03 -8.02 -4.70
N GLY A 88 -12.05 -8.55 -3.95
CA GLY A 88 -10.76 -7.92 -3.68
C GLY A 88 -9.74 -7.98 -4.82
N GLY A 89 -10.09 -8.62 -5.95
CA GLY A 89 -9.21 -8.68 -7.10
C GLY A 89 -9.89 -9.28 -8.32
N TYR A 90 -9.80 -8.60 -9.45
CA TYR A 90 -10.34 -9.08 -10.74
C TYR A 90 -9.35 -9.96 -11.51
N ALA A 91 -8.08 -10.02 -11.10
CA ALA A 91 -7.01 -10.71 -11.82
C ALA A 91 -6.72 -12.13 -11.31
N THR A 92 -7.29 -12.53 -10.17
CA THR A 92 -7.17 -13.90 -9.66
C THR A 92 -8.19 -14.81 -10.33
N PRO A 93 -7.87 -16.10 -10.55
CA PRO A 93 -8.85 -17.04 -11.14
C PRO A 93 -10.14 -17.14 -10.33
N THR A 94 -10.08 -17.12 -9.00
CA THR A 94 -11.25 -17.10 -8.11
C THR A 94 -12.04 -15.81 -8.27
N GLY A 95 -11.36 -14.65 -8.30
CA GLY A 95 -11.99 -13.36 -8.52
C GLY A 95 -12.70 -13.27 -9.89
N MET A 96 -12.07 -13.78 -10.95
CA MET A 96 -12.69 -13.88 -12.28
C MET A 96 -13.96 -14.73 -12.25
N ALA A 97 -13.92 -15.93 -11.62
CA ALA A 97 -15.09 -16.79 -11.50
C ALA A 97 -16.21 -16.14 -10.68
N ALA A 98 -15.87 -15.45 -9.59
CA ALA A 98 -16.81 -14.69 -8.79
C ALA A 98 -17.51 -13.60 -9.62
N ILE A 99 -16.74 -12.78 -10.36
CA ILE A 99 -17.28 -11.70 -11.21
C ILE A 99 -18.20 -12.25 -12.30
N LEU A 100 -17.81 -13.34 -12.97
CA LEU A 100 -18.65 -13.99 -14.00
C LEU A 100 -19.99 -14.46 -13.42
N TYR A 101 -19.97 -15.11 -12.26
CA TYR A 101 -21.17 -15.57 -11.56
C TYR A 101 -22.07 -14.40 -11.15
N LEU A 102 -21.51 -13.38 -10.49
CA LEU A 102 -22.26 -12.21 -10.01
C LEU A 102 -22.92 -11.46 -11.18
N LYS A 103 -22.17 -11.25 -12.27
CA LYS A 103 -22.69 -10.64 -13.50
C LYS A 103 -23.83 -11.45 -14.12
N ALA A 104 -23.64 -12.77 -14.29
CA ALA A 104 -24.66 -13.66 -14.87
C ALA A 104 -25.95 -13.69 -14.05
N LYS A 105 -25.83 -13.57 -12.71
CA LYS A 105 -26.98 -13.55 -11.78
C LYS A 105 -27.51 -12.14 -11.49
N LYS A 106 -26.92 -11.10 -12.10
CA LYS A 106 -27.27 -9.68 -11.88
C LYS A 106 -27.22 -9.28 -10.39
N ILE A 107 -26.28 -9.88 -9.63
CA ILE A 107 -26.06 -9.57 -8.21
C ILE A 107 -25.11 -8.38 -8.14
N PRO A 108 -25.47 -7.25 -7.47
CA PRO A 108 -24.61 -6.11 -7.33
C PRO A 108 -23.41 -6.43 -6.43
N PHE A 109 -22.24 -5.89 -6.77
CA PHE A 109 -21.01 -6.07 -5.98
C PHE A 109 -20.06 -4.89 -6.12
N TYR A 110 -19.18 -4.77 -5.14
CA TYR A 110 -18.04 -3.84 -5.15
C TYR A 110 -16.80 -4.55 -5.67
N LEU A 111 -16.06 -3.89 -6.55
CA LEU A 111 -14.70 -4.29 -6.91
C LEU A 111 -13.71 -3.43 -6.13
N ASN A 112 -12.87 -4.04 -5.28
CA ASN A 112 -11.80 -3.33 -4.61
C ASN A 112 -10.58 -3.24 -5.53
N CYS A 113 -10.02 -2.05 -5.66
CA CYS A 113 -8.83 -1.76 -6.45
C CYS A 113 -7.83 -0.96 -5.61
N ASP A 114 -6.79 -1.64 -5.14
CA ASP A 114 -5.72 -0.99 -4.36
C ASP A 114 -4.85 -0.06 -5.22
N GLY A 115 -5.03 -0.12 -6.55
CA GLY A 115 -4.34 0.72 -7.49
C GLY A 115 -3.98 0.01 -8.79
N GLY A 116 -3.31 0.75 -9.66
CA GLY A 116 -2.79 0.26 -10.92
C GLY A 116 -2.35 1.42 -11.80
N PHE A 117 -1.45 1.11 -12.72
CA PHE A 117 -1.03 2.06 -13.75
C PHE A 117 -1.53 1.59 -15.11
N VAL A 118 -2.06 2.52 -15.87
CA VAL A 118 -2.40 2.25 -17.27
C VAL A 118 -1.11 1.88 -18.03
N SER A 119 -1.14 0.76 -18.71
CA SER A 119 -0.02 0.23 -19.49
C SER A 119 -0.42 0.02 -20.94
N ASN A 120 0.57 -0.11 -21.83
CA ASN A 120 0.35 -0.47 -23.23
C ASN A 120 -0.04 -1.94 -23.35
N ASP A 121 -1.24 -2.27 -22.86
CA ASP A 121 -1.79 -3.62 -22.97
C ASP A 121 -2.11 -3.97 -24.46
N SER A 122 -1.90 -5.23 -24.81
CA SER A 122 -2.44 -5.73 -26.08
C SER A 122 -3.97 -5.58 -26.12
N LEU A 123 -4.55 -5.47 -27.30
CA LEU A 123 -6.01 -5.29 -27.48
C LEU A 123 -6.82 -6.36 -26.73
N LEU A 124 -6.37 -7.62 -26.77
CA LEU A 124 -7.03 -8.71 -26.05
C LEU A 124 -6.95 -8.52 -24.53
N LYS A 125 -5.78 -8.21 -23.99
CA LYS A 125 -5.58 -7.96 -22.57
C LYS A 125 -6.40 -6.76 -22.08
N LYS A 126 -6.45 -5.68 -22.89
CA LYS A 126 -7.30 -4.52 -22.61
C LYS A 126 -8.79 -4.90 -22.57
N LYS A 127 -9.28 -5.66 -23.56
CA LYS A 127 -10.67 -6.15 -23.58
C LYS A 127 -11.01 -7.00 -22.36
N ILE A 128 -10.12 -7.90 -21.94
CA ILE A 128 -10.31 -8.74 -20.75
C ILE A 128 -10.41 -7.88 -19.50
N LYS A 129 -9.47 -6.96 -19.28
CA LYS A 129 -9.51 -6.03 -18.13
C LYS A 129 -10.79 -5.20 -18.13
N THR A 130 -11.16 -4.62 -19.27
CA THR A 130 -12.38 -3.81 -19.43
C THR A 130 -13.62 -4.62 -19.12
N PHE A 131 -13.69 -5.88 -19.55
CA PHE A 131 -14.82 -6.76 -19.25
C PHE A 131 -14.94 -7.01 -17.74
N PHE A 132 -13.86 -7.41 -17.05
CA PHE A 132 -13.93 -7.75 -15.63
C PHE A 132 -14.13 -6.50 -14.76
N ILE A 133 -13.40 -5.43 -15.01
CA ILE A 133 -13.55 -4.18 -14.27
C ILE A 133 -14.93 -3.57 -14.53
N GLY A 134 -15.35 -3.43 -15.79
CA GLY A 134 -16.65 -2.86 -16.14
C GLY A 134 -17.86 -3.69 -15.73
N SER A 135 -17.66 -4.90 -15.18
CA SER A 135 -18.74 -5.76 -14.69
C SER A 135 -19.20 -5.41 -13.28
N ALA A 136 -18.41 -4.66 -12.49
CA ALA A 136 -18.79 -4.30 -11.15
C ALA A 136 -19.87 -3.21 -11.11
N THR A 137 -20.65 -3.23 -10.04
CA THR A 137 -21.69 -2.21 -9.80
C THR A 137 -21.08 -0.96 -9.17
N TYR A 138 -20.16 -1.15 -8.23
CA TYR A 138 -19.46 -0.11 -7.46
C TYR A 138 -17.97 -0.44 -7.36
N TYR A 139 -17.17 0.56 -7.06
CA TYR A 139 -15.71 0.44 -6.96
C TYR A 139 -15.22 1.05 -5.66
N LEU A 140 -14.33 0.35 -4.96
CA LEU A 140 -13.55 0.86 -3.84
C LEU A 140 -12.16 1.21 -4.37
N SER A 141 -11.71 2.44 -4.16
CA SER A 141 -10.49 2.98 -4.73
C SER A 141 -9.65 3.71 -3.69
N THR A 142 -8.34 3.59 -3.81
CA THR A 142 -7.37 4.22 -2.89
C THR A 142 -7.08 5.68 -3.23
N GLY A 143 -7.65 6.23 -4.30
CA GLY A 143 -7.50 7.63 -4.70
C GLY A 143 -7.30 7.85 -6.20
N VAL A 144 -6.92 9.07 -6.55
CA VAL A 144 -6.92 9.58 -7.94
C VAL A 144 -6.20 8.69 -8.95
N GLY A 145 -5.09 8.05 -8.55
CA GLY A 145 -4.35 7.15 -9.45
C GLY A 145 -5.12 5.87 -9.77
N ALA A 146 -5.73 5.26 -8.74
CA ALA A 146 -6.58 4.09 -8.90
C ALA A 146 -7.87 4.44 -9.65
N ASP A 147 -8.46 5.62 -9.43
CA ASP A 147 -9.63 6.11 -10.17
C ASP A 147 -9.34 6.20 -11.67
N LYS A 148 -8.22 6.80 -12.07
CA LYS A 148 -7.80 6.88 -13.47
C LYS A 148 -7.66 5.50 -14.10
N TYR A 149 -7.09 4.55 -13.38
CA TYR A 149 -6.96 3.17 -13.82
C TYR A 149 -8.33 2.51 -14.02
N LEU A 150 -9.22 2.61 -13.05
CA LEU A 150 -10.56 2.05 -13.10
C LEU A 150 -11.37 2.63 -14.26
N VAL A 151 -11.39 3.96 -14.42
CA VAL A 151 -12.11 4.65 -15.51
C VAL A 151 -11.57 4.23 -16.87
N TYR A 152 -10.25 4.13 -17.04
CA TYR A 152 -9.63 3.70 -18.29
C TYR A 152 -10.06 2.30 -18.73
N TYR A 153 -10.33 1.41 -17.76
CA TYR A 153 -10.82 0.06 -18.01
C TYR A 153 -12.34 -0.11 -17.81
N GLY A 154 -13.11 0.99 -17.92
CA GLY A 154 -14.57 0.93 -18.08
C GLY A 154 -15.40 1.11 -16.81
N ALA A 155 -14.80 1.49 -15.68
CA ALA A 155 -15.56 1.89 -14.51
C ALA A 155 -16.25 3.23 -14.75
N LYS A 156 -17.49 3.38 -14.26
CA LYS A 156 -18.19 4.65 -14.25
C LYS A 156 -17.72 5.49 -13.08
N LYS A 157 -17.26 6.72 -13.35
CA LYS A 157 -16.64 7.62 -12.35
C LYS A 157 -17.56 7.87 -11.15
N GLU A 158 -18.85 8.05 -11.37
CA GLU A 158 -19.86 8.29 -10.35
C GLU A 158 -20.16 7.09 -9.44
N ARG A 159 -19.54 5.94 -9.71
CA ARG A 159 -19.64 4.70 -8.92
C ARG A 159 -18.34 4.33 -8.21
N ILE A 160 -17.35 5.20 -8.28
CA ILE A 160 -16.06 5.02 -7.59
C ILE A 160 -16.13 5.75 -6.26
N TYR A 161 -15.84 5.02 -5.19
CA TYR A 161 -15.77 5.52 -3.82
C TYR A 161 -14.34 5.42 -3.33
N ASN A 162 -13.77 6.54 -2.94
CA ASN A 162 -12.43 6.59 -2.38
C ASN A 162 -12.45 6.29 -0.88
N TYR A 163 -11.37 5.68 -0.40
CA TYR A 163 -11.12 5.44 1.01
C TYR A 163 -9.64 5.65 1.34
N SER A 164 -9.37 5.98 2.59
CA SER A 164 -8.03 6.29 3.11
C SER A 164 -7.24 5.00 3.37
N PHE A 165 -6.58 4.47 2.32
CA PHE A 165 -5.85 3.20 2.41
C PHE A 165 -4.63 3.30 3.32
N SER A 166 -4.54 2.42 4.32
CA SER A 166 -3.49 2.45 5.33
C SER A 166 -3.18 1.07 5.93
N SER A 167 -1.99 0.98 6.53
CA SER A 167 -1.57 -0.09 7.46
C SER A 167 -1.40 0.42 8.89
N LEU A 168 -1.70 1.72 9.13
CA LEU A 168 -1.46 2.40 10.40
C LEU A 168 -2.73 2.41 11.26
N ARG A 169 -2.56 2.25 12.58
CA ARG A 169 -3.55 2.66 13.58
C ARG A 169 -3.31 4.11 14.00
N GLU A 170 -4.30 4.72 14.63
CA GLU A 170 -4.14 6.07 15.20
C GLU A 170 -2.96 6.14 16.18
N GLU A 171 -2.73 5.08 16.97
CA GLU A 171 -1.61 4.97 17.93
C GLU A 171 -0.23 4.85 17.29
N ASP A 172 -0.15 4.52 16.00
CA ASP A 172 1.12 4.43 15.27
C ASP A 172 1.67 5.80 14.86
N ILE A 173 0.83 6.84 14.91
CA ILE A 173 1.20 8.18 14.45
C ILE A 173 1.84 8.96 15.59
N GLU A 174 3.08 9.41 15.38
CA GLU A 174 3.79 10.24 16.35
C GLU A 174 3.09 11.58 16.58
N ALA A 175 3.15 12.05 17.83
CA ALA A 175 2.57 13.34 18.21
C ALA A 175 3.31 14.53 17.60
N ALA A 176 4.62 14.39 17.43
CA ALA A 176 5.50 15.44 16.89
C ALA A 176 6.74 14.84 16.18
N VAL A 177 7.34 15.64 15.32
CA VAL A 177 8.61 15.32 14.67
C VAL A 177 9.72 15.24 15.74
N LYS A 178 10.56 14.21 15.67
CA LYS A 178 11.72 14.06 16.56
C LYS A 178 12.69 15.21 16.37
N ARG A 179 13.18 15.75 17.47
CA ARG A 179 14.22 16.79 17.48
C ARG A 179 15.56 16.21 17.01
N ARG A 180 16.44 17.08 16.56
CA ARG A 180 17.74 16.66 16.02
C ARG A 180 18.59 15.89 17.03
N ASP A 181 18.60 16.31 18.30
CA ASP A 181 19.31 15.63 19.39
C ASP A 181 18.77 14.22 19.66
N GLU A 182 17.45 14.03 19.59
CA GLU A 182 16.81 12.71 19.70
C GLU A 182 17.20 11.80 18.53
N LYS A 183 17.19 12.33 17.30
CA LYS A 183 17.61 11.58 16.11
C LYS A 183 19.08 11.15 16.20
N VAL A 184 19.98 12.03 16.64
CA VAL A 184 21.40 11.69 16.81
C VAL A 184 21.57 10.57 17.85
N ARG A 185 20.84 10.62 18.96
CA ARG A 185 20.87 9.52 19.95
C ARG A 185 20.43 8.20 19.34
N LEU A 186 19.31 8.19 18.63
CA LEU A 186 18.79 6.97 17.97
C LEU A 186 19.76 6.43 16.92
N ARG A 187 20.44 7.30 16.15
CA ARG A 187 21.49 6.90 15.20
C ARG A 187 22.66 6.23 15.91
N ASN A 188 23.14 6.82 17.01
CA ASN A 188 24.23 6.22 17.79
C ASN A 188 23.85 4.83 18.31
N GLU A 189 22.60 4.61 18.75
CA GLU A 189 22.08 3.30 19.15
C GLU A 189 22.05 2.30 17.96
N LEU A 190 21.90 2.79 16.73
CA LEU A 190 21.92 2.00 15.49
C LEU A 190 23.33 1.86 14.88
N GLY A 191 24.38 2.44 15.52
CA GLY A 191 25.75 2.44 15.01
C GLY A 191 25.97 3.34 13.78
N ILE A 192 25.15 4.38 13.62
CA ILE A 192 25.20 5.34 12.51
C ILE A 192 25.78 6.66 13.02
N THR A 193 26.85 7.12 12.41
CA THR A 193 27.61 8.31 12.85
C THR A 193 27.46 9.52 11.95
N GLU A 194 26.90 9.34 10.76
CA GLU A 194 26.73 10.40 9.77
C GLU A 194 25.75 11.48 10.25
N LYS A 195 25.99 12.68 9.76
CA LYS A 195 25.19 13.87 10.06
C LYS A 195 23.74 13.74 9.63
N ASN A 196 23.51 13.12 8.48
CA ASN A 196 22.19 12.89 7.90
C ASN A 196 21.93 11.39 7.71
N MET A 197 20.67 11.02 7.74
CA MET A 197 20.26 9.64 7.51
C MET A 197 19.06 9.58 6.56
N ILE A 198 19.24 8.87 5.46
CA ILE A 198 18.17 8.48 4.52
C ILE A 198 17.76 7.06 4.86
N VAL A 199 16.46 6.79 4.91
CA VAL A 199 15.91 5.44 5.01
C VAL A 199 15.20 5.05 3.73
N PHE A 200 15.50 3.85 3.23
CA PHE A 200 14.76 3.13 2.19
C PHE A 200 14.17 1.86 2.82
N VAL A 201 12.93 1.54 2.49
CA VAL A 201 12.26 0.33 2.98
C VAL A 201 11.62 -0.43 1.82
N GLY A 202 11.97 -1.70 1.69
CA GLY A 202 11.42 -2.59 0.68
C GLY A 202 12.35 -3.72 0.26
N SER A 203 11.80 -4.72 -0.44
CA SER A 203 12.60 -5.82 -1.00
C SER A 203 13.64 -5.31 -1.99
N PHE A 204 14.83 -5.92 -2.02
CA PHE A 204 15.94 -5.54 -2.90
C PHE A 204 15.74 -6.09 -4.32
N ILE A 205 14.69 -5.60 -4.98
CA ILE A 205 14.33 -5.96 -6.36
C ILE A 205 14.38 -4.71 -7.26
N ARG A 206 14.66 -4.90 -8.55
CA ARG A 206 14.79 -3.83 -9.53
C ARG A 206 13.62 -2.84 -9.50
N ARG A 207 12.40 -3.33 -9.30
CA ARG A 207 11.18 -2.52 -9.24
C ARG A 207 11.24 -1.42 -8.19
N LYS A 208 11.93 -1.65 -7.06
CA LYS A 208 12.02 -0.70 -5.93
C LYS A 208 13.05 0.40 -6.10
N GLY A 209 13.96 0.31 -7.10
CA GLY A 209 14.79 1.42 -7.53
C GLY A 209 15.99 1.74 -6.62
N ILE A 210 16.50 0.77 -5.83
CA ILE A 210 17.68 0.96 -4.98
C ILE A 210 18.87 1.49 -5.77
N ASP A 211 19.07 1.01 -7.00
CA ASP A 211 20.12 1.46 -7.90
C ASP A 211 20.03 2.98 -8.20
N ILE A 212 18.83 3.53 -8.29
CA ILE A 212 18.61 4.98 -8.47
C ILE A 212 19.00 5.74 -7.20
N LEU A 213 18.59 5.26 -6.02
CA LEU A 213 18.95 5.84 -4.73
C LEU A 213 20.47 5.89 -4.57
N LEU A 214 21.14 4.75 -4.76
CA LEU A 214 22.59 4.66 -4.59
C LEU A 214 23.35 5.56 -5.57
N LYS A 215 22.89 5.66 -6.83
CA LYS A 215 23.48 6.61 -7.81
C LYS A 215 23.26 8.06 -7.38
N ALA A 216 22.11 8.40 -6.84
CA ALA A 216 21.81 9.76 -6.37
C ALA A 216 22.67 10.16 -5.17
N CYS A 217 22.96 9.22 -4.27
CA CYS A 217 23.70 9.48 -3.01
C CYS A 217 25.22 9.26 -3.08
N LYS A 218 25.78 8.75 -4.18
CA LYS A 218 27.18 8.28 -4.26
C LYS A 218 28.26 9.27 -3.85
N ASN A 219 27.97 10.57 -3.84
CA ASN A 219 28.89 11.64 -3.47
C ASN A 219 28.47 12.38 -2.18
N MET A 220 27.53 11.83 -1.39
CA MET A 220 27.02 12.43 -0.15
C MET A 220 27.80 11.85 1.04
N GLU A 221 28.97 12.41 1.35
CA GLU A 221 29.89 11.86 2.38
C GLU A 221 29.35 11.91 3.81
N ASP A 222 28.50 12.89 4.14
CA ASP A 222 27.92 13.06 5.49
C ASP A 222 26.54 12.41 5.65
N THR A 223 26.18 11.46 4.78
CA THR A 223 24.82 10.92 4.70
C THR A 223 24.81 9.40 4.72
N ALA A 224 24.27 8.82 5.77
CA ALA A 224 23.99 7.39 5.85
C ALA A 224 22.80 7.02 4.93
N VAL A 225 22.96 5.95 4.16
CA VAL A 225 21.92 5.35 3.35
C VAL A 225 21.53 4.00 3.97
N VAL A 226 20.45 3.98 4.74
CA VAL A 226 19.97 2.77 5.44
C VAL A 226 18.94 2.06 4.54
N LEU A 227 19.26 0.80 4.22
CA LEU A 227 18.44 -0.04 3.34
C LEU A 227 17.79 -1.15 4.16
N VAL A 228 16.48 -1.10 4.37
CA VAL A 228 15.72 -2.10 5.13
C VAL A 228 14.92 -3.01 4.21
N GLY A 229 15.01 -4.33 4.45
CA GLY A 229 14.26 -5.35 3.71
C GLY A 229 15.12 -6.30 2.87
N GLY A 230 16.43 -6.19 3.01
CA GLY A 230 17.45 -7.08 2.46
C GLY A 230 18.82 -6.76 3.01
N SER A 231 19.76 -7.70 2.92
CA SER A 231 21.14 -7.53 3.42
C SER A 231 22.20 -7.62 2.32
N ASP A 232 21.88 -8.20 1.18
CA ASP A 232 22.81 -8.37 0.07
C ASP A 232 22.73 -7.21 -0.93
N ILE A 233 23.81 -6.43 -1.01
CA ILE A 233 23.98 -5.33 -1.98
C ILE A 233 24.96 -5.67 -3.11
N SER A 234 25.36 -6.93 -3.25
CA SER A 234 26.35 -7.39 -4.26
C SER A 234 25.93 -7.05 -5.70
N ALA A 235 24.61 -7.03 -5.97
CA ALA A 235 24.05 -6.62 -7.26
C ALA A 235 24.34 -5.15 -7.63
N TYR A 236 24.79 -4.31 -6.69
CA TYR A 236 25.05 -2.88 -6.86
C TYR A 236 26.53 -2.53 -6.78
N LYS A 237 27.45 -3.53 -6.78
CA LYS A 237 28.92 -3.33 -6.62
C LYS A 237 29.53 -2.33 -7.60
N GLU A 238 28.98 -2.21 -8.81
CA GLU A 238 29.49 -1.26 -9.81
C GLU A 238 29.07 0.20 -9.55
N ILE A 239 28.06 0.41 -8.70
CA ILE A 239 27.57 1.73 -8.30
C ILE A 239 28.28 2.19 -7.03
N VAL A 240 28.66 1.25 -6.17
CA VAL A 240 29.16 1.48 -4.83
C VAL A 240 30.68 1.41 -4.81
N SER A 241 31.34 2.59 -4.75
CA SER A 241 32.78 2.67 -4.47
C SER A 241 33.09 2.26 -3.02
N GLU A 242 34.34 1.84 -2.71
CA GLU A 242 34.74 1.50 -1.35
C GLU A 242 34.50 2.63 -0.35
N LYS A 243 34.74 3.89 -0.76
CA LYS A 243 34.47 5.08 0.05
C LYS A 243 32.98 5.21 0.37
N PHE A 244 32.11 5.10 -0.65
CA PHE A 244 30.65 5.22 -0.46
C PHE A 244 30.05 4.04 0.31
N LYS A 245 30.65 2.85 0.18
CA LYS A 245 30.21 1.63 0.89
C LYS A 245 30.18 1.81 2.40
N ALA A 246 31.10 2.60 2.97
CA ALA A 246 31.13 2.89 4.39
C ALA A 246 29.88 3.62 4.91
N HIS A 247 29.13 4.27 4.03
CA HIS A 247 27.92 5.03 4.35
C HIS A 247 26.61 4.27 4.01
N ILE A 248 26.70 2.99 3.59
CA ILE A 248 25.54 2.16 3.23
C ILE A 248 25.32 1.10 4.29
N TYR A 249 24.12 1.08 4.87
CA TYR A 249 23.73 0.20 5.98
C TYR A 249 22.60 -0.74 5.54
N PRO A 250 22.86 -1.92 4.94
CA PRO A 250 21.85 -2.92 4.68
C PRO A 250 21.52 -3.69 5.96
N VAL A 251 20.28 -3.59 6.45
CA VAL A 251 19.92 -4.06 7.80
C VAL A 251 18.94 -5.23 7.83
N GLY A 252 18.66 -5.85 6.68
CA GLY A 252 17.77 -7.00 6.58
C GLY A 252 16.28 -6.65 6.81
N PHE A 253 15.47 -7.69 7.02
CA PHE A 253 14.05 -7.50 7.38
C PHE A 253 13.92 -7.03 8.83
N LYS A 254 12.95 -6.14 9.08
CA LYS A 254 12.61 -5.63 10.40
C LYS A 254 11.12 -5.73 10.65
N ASN A 255 10.72 -6.08 11.87
CA ASN A 255 9.32 -6.02 12.27
C ASN A 255 8.86 -4.57 12.50
N LYS A 256 7.56 -4.36 12.75
CA LYS A 256 6.96 -3.03 12.89
C LYS A 256 7.61 -2.17 13.97
N GLU A 257 7.89 -2.74 15.14
CA GLU A 257 8.49 -2.02 16.27
C GLU A 257 9.95 -1.63 16.00
N GLU A 258 10.72 -2.55 15.41
CA GLU A 258 12.09 -2.27 14.99
C GLU A 258 12.11 -1.19 13.90
N MET A 259 11.20 -1.26 12.91
CA MET A 259 11.07 -0.29 11.83
C MET A 259 10.85 1.13 12.33
N LYS A 260 10.04 1.28 13.40
CA LYS A 260 9.77 2.58 14.02
C LYS A 260 11.07 3.31 14.41
N LYS A 261 12.07 2.60 14.96
CA LYS A 261 13.37 3.18 15.32
C LYS A 261 14.13 3.72 14.12
N TYR A 262 14.13 2.99 13.00
CA TYR A 262 14.81 3.44 11.77
C TYR A 262 14.13 4.68 11.17
N TYR A 263 12.80 4.70 11.14
CA TYR A 263 12.08 5.91 10.69
C TYR A 263 12.34 7.09 11.61
N GLN A 264 12.28 6.91 12.94
CA GLN A 264 12.52 8.00 13.91
C GLN A 264 13.95 8.54 13.88
N ALA A 265 14.95 7.70 13.58
CA ALA A 265 16.35 8.12 13.43
C ALA A 265 16.61 8.87 12.11
N ALA A 266 15.82 8.63 11.07
CA ALA A 266 16.03 9.19 9.74
C ALA A 266 15.64 10.66 9.64
N ASP A 267 16.17 11.34 8.61
CA ASP A 267 15.78 12.70 8.22
C ASP A 267 14.85 12.70 7.02
N LEU A 268 14.91 11.65 6.21
CA LEU A 268 14.21 11.55 4.95
C LEU A 268 13.94 10.09 4.59
N MET A 269 12.72 9.81 4.13
CA MET A 269 12.39 8.56 3.44
C MET A 269 12.53 8.74 1.93
N VAL A 270 13.28 7.84 1.27
CA VAL A 270 13.40 7.84 -0.19
C VAL A 270 12.95 6.51 -0.77
N LEU A 271 11.94 6.54 -1.65
CA LEU A 271 11.42 5.37 -2.35
C LEU A 271 11.39 5.65 -3.87
N PRO A 272 12.51 5.48 -4.59
CA PRO A 272 12.61 5.80 -6.01
C PRO A 272 12.09 4.64 -6.88
N THR A 273 10.94 4.13 -6.51
CA THR A 273 10.35 2.94 -7.14
C THR A 273 10.00 3.17 -8.61
N ARG A 274 10.22 2.15 -9.42
CA ARG A 274 9.79 2.14 -10.84
C ARG A 274 8.29 1.91 -10.98
N GLU A 275 7.71 1.20 -10.01
CA GLU A 275 6.27 1.05 -9.89
C GLU A 275 5.90 0.55 -8.49
N ASP A 276 4.96 1.23 -7.85
CA ASP A 276 4.32 0.73 -6.63
C ASP A 276 2.82 1.04 -6.65
N ILE A 277 2.02 -0.01 -6.57
CA ILE A 277 0.55 0.09 -6.62
C ILE A 277 0.01 0.93 -5.47
N TRP A 278 0.68 0.92 -4.32
CA TRP A 278 0.45 1.89 -3.25
C TRP A 278 1.78 2.36 -2.69
N GLY A 279 2.44 1.56 -1.84
CA GLY A 279 3.66 1.89 -1.12
C GLY A 279 3.37 2.25 0.34
N LEU A 280 2.82 1.29 1.13
CA LEU A 280 2.47 1.48 2.54
C LEU A 280 3.62 2.02 3.40
N VAL A 281 4.86 1.75 3.02
CA VAL A 281 6.05 2.30 3.68
C VAL A 281 6.10 3.83 3.67
N ILE A 282 5.41 4.50 2.73
CA ILE A 282 5.25 5.95 2.72
C ILE A 282 4.32 6.38 3.87
N ASN A 283 3.19 5.68 4.06
CA ASN A 283 2.31 5.94 5.20
C ASN A 283 3.10 5.81 6.51
N GLU A 284 3.87 4.73 6.66
CA GLU A 284 4.68 4.44 7.85
C GLU A 284 5.73 5.54 8.12
N ALA A 285 6.47 5.96 7.11
CA ALA A 285 7.46 7.03 7.24
C ALA A 285 6.81 8.37 7.63
N MET A 286 5.70 8.73 6.99
CA MET A 286 4.96 9.96 7.30
C MET A 286 4.39 9.94 8.72
N ALA A 287 3.97 8.77 9.23
CA ALA A 287 3.50 8.60 10.61
C ALA A 287 4.58 8.84 11.67
N GLN A 288 5.86 8.75 11.28
CA GLN A 288 7.00 9.08 12.13
C GLN A 288 7.52 10.50 11.84
N GLY A 289 6.79 11.33 11.12
CA GLY A 289 7.15 12.70 10.83
C GLY A 289 8.28 12.86 9.82
N LEU A 290 8.44 11.91 8.89
CA LEU A 290 9.43 12.04 7.82
C LEU A 290 8.87 12.74 6.60
N PRO A 291 9.62 13.67 6.00
CA PRO A 291 9.40 14.03 4.60
C PRO A 291 9.72 12.84 3.68
N VAL A 292 9.11 12.84 2.49
CA VAL A 292 9.23 11.73 1.55
C VAL A 292 9.69 12.21 0.18
N VAL A 293 10.69 11.53 -0.40
CA VAL A 293 11.02 11.62 -1.83
C VAL A 293 10.64 10.32 -2.52
N THR A 294 9.77 10.41 -3.51
CA THR A 294 9.32 9.23 -4.28
C THR A 294 9.05 9.58 -5.73
N THR A 295 8.66 8.60 -6.55
CA THR A 295 8.46 8.81 -7.97
C THR A 295 7.00 9.02 -8.35
N ASN A 296 6.77 9.55 -9.56
CA ASN A 296 5.47 9.62 -10.20
C ASN A 296 4.87 8.24 -10.58
N ARG A 297 5.52 7.14 -10.17
CA ARG A 297 5.08 5.75 -10.32
C ARG A 297 4.81 5.06 -8.99
N CYS A 298 4.53 5.85 -7.92
CA CYS A 298 4.10 5.38 -6.61
C CYS A 298 2.76 6.02 -6.26
N LEU A 299 1.68 5.23 -6.11
CA LEU A 299 0.33 5.80 -5.92
C LEU A 299 0.17 6.46 -4.55
N ALA A 300 0.78 5.93 -3.48
CA ALA A 300 0.80 6.62 -2.19
C ALA A 300 1.51 7.97 -2.31
N GLY A 301 2.63 8.04 -3.04
CA GLY A 301 3.31 9.31 -3.32
C GLY A 301 2.40 10.31 -4.00
N LEU A 302 1.74 9.91 -5.08
CA LEU A 302 0.80 10.77 -5.82
C LEU A 302 -0.43 11.23 -5.00
N THR A 303 -0.76 10.51 -3.92
CA THR A 303 -1.91 10.81 -3.07
C THR A 303 -1.52 11.59 -1.82
N LEU A 304 -0.39 11.26 -1.22
CA LEU A 304 0.02 11.74 0.10
C LEU A 304 1.09 12.84 0.06
N VAL A 305 1.95 12.81 -0.97
CA VAL A 305 3.08 13.74 -1.07
C VAL A 305 2.71 14.94 -1.94
N LYS A 306 3.01 16.13 -1.43
CA LYS A 306 2.87 17.39 -2.15
C LYS A 306 4.22 18.11 -2.18
N ASN A 307 4.68 18.42 -3.40
CA ASN A 307 5.99 19.01 -3.64
C ASN A 307 6.21 20.29 -2.83
N GLY A 308 7.29 20.31 -2.04
CA GLY A 308 7.68 21.44 -1.20
C GLY A 308 6.87 21.61 0.10
N GLU A 309 5.83 20.79 0.35
CA GLU A 309 5.06 20.80 1.60
C GLU A 309 5.47 19.69 2.57
N ASN A 310 5.51 18.43 2.09
CA ASN A 310 5.88 17.28 2.91
C ASN A 310 6.84 16.32 2.20
N GLY A 311 7.39 16.72 1.07
CA GLY A 311 8.34 15.94 0.28
C GLY A 311 8.37 16.35 -1.18
N TYR A 312 8.85 15.43 -2.03
CA TYR A 312 8.96 15.65 -3.47
C TYR A 312 8.62 14.40 -4.27
N ILE A 313 7.91 14.61 -5.39
CA ILE A 313 7.64 13.60 -6.40
C ILE A 313 8.56 13.87 -7.60
N VAL A 314 9.40 12.90 -7.94
CA VAL A 314 10.36 13.00 -9.04
C VAL A 314 9.96 12.09 -10.21
N PRO A 315 10.44 12.37 -11.44
CA PRO A 315 10.26 11.42 -12.53
C PRO A 315 10.92 10.06 -12.22
N VAL A 316 10.29 8.99 -12.69
CA VAL A 316 10.84 7.64 -12.55
C VAL A 316 12.18 7.54 -13.31
N GLU A 317 13.15 6.83 -12.72
CA GLU A 317 14.51 6.62 -13.26
C GLU A 317 15.38 7.89 -13.41
N ASP A 318 14.94 9.03 -12.90
CA ASP A 318 15.70 10.27 -12.93
C ASP A 318 16.61 10.40 -11.68
N VAL A 319 17.88 10.01 -11.84
CA VAL A 319 18.91 10.08 -10.79
C VAL A 319 19.16 11.52 -10.35
N LYS A 320 19.21 12.46 -11.33
CA LYS A 320 19.49 13.88 -11.04
C LYS A 320 18.35 14.50 -10.25
N ALA A 321 17.10 14.35 -10.69
CA ALA A 321 15.94 14.88 -9.98
C ALA A 321 15.82 14.24 -8.58
N THR A 322 16.15 12.95 -8.44
CA THR A 322 16.17 12.28 -7.13
C THR A 322 17.22 12.91 -6.21
N LYS A 323 18.45 13.13 -6.70
CA LYS A 323 19.51 13.80 -5.95
C LYS A 323 19.10 15.21 -5.54
N ASP A 324 18.65 16.04 -6.49
CA ASP A 324 18.25 17.43 -6.24
C ASP A 324 17.12 17.51 -5.17
N ALA A 325 16.19 16.56 -5.20
CA ALA A 325 15.10 16.47 -4.20
C ALA A 325 15.63 16.08 -2.80
N ILE A 326 16.57 15.14 -2.73
CA ILE A 326 17.22 14.73 -1.48
C ILE A 326 17.97 15.91 -0.87
N GLU A 327 18.81 16.61 -1.64
CA GLU A 327 19.59 17.76 -1.20
C GLU A 327 18.68 18.90 -0.69
N LYS A 328 17.58 19.20 -1.39
CA LYS A 328 16.58 20.19 -0.94
C LYS A 328 16.00 19.88 0.43
N VAL A 329 15.79 18.61 0.76
CA VAL A 329 15.26 18.20 2.08
C VAL A 329 16.36 18.24 3.15
N LEU A 330 17.56 17.70 2.86
CA LEU A 330 18.62 17.56 3.85
C LEU A 330 19.34 18.88 4.17
N GLU A 331 19.53 19.76 3.18
CA GLU A 331 20.21 21.06 3.31
C GLU A 331 19.22 22.19 3.64
N GLY A 332 17.91 21.96 3.41
CA GLY A 332 16.88 22.95 3.63
C GLY A 332 16.61 23.24 5.11
N ILE A 333 16.40 24.53 5.44
CA ILE A 333 16.04 25.00 6.80
C ILE A 333 14.71 24.38 7.29
N ASN A 334 13.93 23.78 6.40
CA ASN A 334 12.53 23.40 6.63
C ASN A 334 12.26 21.88 6.77
N SER A 335 13.25 21.01 6.97
CA SER A 335 13.02 19.56 7.10
C SER A 335 12.01 19.20 8.22
N VAL A 336 12.04 19.96 9.34
CA VAL A 336 11.09 19.81 10.44
C VAL A 336 9.67 20.19 10.01
N GLU A 337 9.51 21.27 9.27
CA GLU A 337 8.20 21.72 8.77
C GLU A 337 7.62 20.73 7.75
N LEU A 338 8.44 20.20 6.84
CA LEU A 338 8.03 19.13 5.92
C LEU A 338 7.55 17.90 6.70
N GLY A 339 8.25 17.53 7.78
CA GLY A 339 7.86 16.43 8.66
C GLY A 339 6.54 16.69 9.40
N LYS A 340 6.30 17.90 9.90
CA LYS A 340 5.01 18.28 10.50
C LYS A 340 3.86 18.15 9.51
N LYS A 341 4.06 18.59 8.26
CA LYS A 341 3.07 18.44 7.18
C LYS A 341 2.83 16.98 6.81
N SER A 342 3.86 16.11 6.90
CA SER A 342 3.67 14.67 6.79
C SER A 342 2.75 14.13 7.88
N LEU A 343 2.97 14.51 9.16
CA LEU A 343 2.11 14.11 10.28
C LEU A 343 0.67 14.63 10.13
N GLU A 344 0.50 15.90 9.74
CA GLU A 344 -0.82 16.46 9.49
C GLU A 344 -1.58 15.65 8.43
N LYS A 345 -0.93 15.35 7.30
CA LYS A 345 -1.53 14.63 6.18
C LYS A 345 -1.90 13.19 6.53
N ILE A 346 -1.04 12.48 7.27
CA ILE A 346 -1.21 11.05 7.51
C ILE A 346 -2.28 10.73 8.56
N ARG A 347 -2.68 11.68 9.40
CA ARG A 347 -3.72 11.51 10.42
C ARG A 347 -5.08 11.07 9.85
N ASP A 348 -5.34 11.39 8.59
CA ASP A 348 -6.54 10.96 7.88
C ASP A 348 -6.41 9.55 7.25
N TYR A 349 -5.26 8.89 7.41
CA TYR A 349 -4.97 7.59 6.81
C TYR A 349 -4.67 6.56 7.90
N THR A 350 -5.73 6.12 8.60
CA THR A 350 -5.65 5.09 9.63
C THR A 350 -6.61 3.94 9.31
N ILE A 351 -6.38 2.79 9.93
CA ILE A 351 -7.26 1.61 9.81
C ILE A 351 -8.65 1.93 10.35
N GLU A 352 -8.73 2.71 11.43
CA GLU A 352 -9.98 3.16 12.04
C GLU A 352 -10.78 4.02 11.04
N LYS A 353 -10.13 5.01 10.42
CA LYS A 353 -10.74 5.86 9.39
C LYS A 353 -11.17 5.04 8.18
N MET A 354 -10.31 4.16 7.69
CA MET A 354 -10.61 3.27 6.57
C MET A 354 -11.85 2.40 6.83
N ALA A 355 -12.00 1.85 8.05
CA ALA A 355 -13.17 1.05 8.41
C ALA A 355 -14.45 1.88 8.50
N MET A 356 -14.38 3.11 9.02
CA MET A 356 -15.50 4.04 9.04
C MET A 356 -15.96 4.42 7.63
N GLU A 357 -15.04 4.75 6.75
CA GLU A 357 -15.34 5.09 5.35
C GLU A 357 -16.00 3.92 4.61
N HIS A 358 -15.51 2.70 4.78
CA HIS A 358 -16.13 1.50 4.20
C HIS A 358 -17.57 1.31 4.70
N ARG A 359 -17.83 1.48 6.02
CA ARG A 359 -19.18 1.47 6.58
C ARG A 359 -20.10 2.46 5.86
N ASP A 360 -19.64 3.69 5.66
CA ASP A 360 -20.45 4.76 5.10
C ASP A 360 -20.69 4.55 3.60
N ILE A 361 -19.67 4.09 2.86
CA ILE A 361 -19.78 3.68 1.46
C ILE A 361 -20.82 2.57 1.28
N PHE A 362 -20.79 1.54 2.11
CA PHE A 362 -21.73 0.42 1.99
C PHE A 362 -23.16 0.81 2.38
N LYS A 363 -23.34 1.71 3.35
CA LYS A 363 -24.66 2.28 3.66
C LYS A 363 -25.22 3.08 2.48
N ALA A 364 -24.42 3.93 1.86
CA ALA A 364 -24.83 4.72 0.69
C ALA A 364 -25.20 3.85 -0.50
N GLY A 365 -24.42 2.80 -0.81
CA GLY A 365 -24.70 1.83 -1.87
C GLY A 365 -26.00 1.05 -1.65
N ALA A 366 -26.28 0.66 -0.41
CA ALA A 366 -27.52 -0.04 -0.05
C ALA A 366 -28.77 0.84 -0.29
N VAL A 367 -28.69 2.15 -0.09
CA VAL A 367 -29.77 3.11 -0.37
C VAL A 367 -29.99 3.22 -1.88
N ALA A 368 -28.91 3.36 -2.65
CA ALA A 368 -28.97 3.47 -4.11
C ALA A 368 -29.57 2.22 -4.79
N ASP A 369 -29.30 1.02 -4.24
CA ASP A 369 -29.85 -0.23 -4.77
C ASP A 369 -31.35 -0.39 -4.44
N LYS A 370 -31.82 0.12 -3.33
CA LYS A 370 -33.25 0.10 -2.97
C LYS A 370 -34.07 1.00 -3.88
N SER A 371 -33.58 2.20 -4.20
CA SER A 371 -34.29 3.13 -5.12
C SER A 371 -34.40 2.58 -6.53
N ARG A 372 -33.43 1.79 -7.02
CA ARG A 372 -33.49 1.12 -8.34
C ARG A 372 -34.44 -0.07 -8.44
N LYS A 373 -34.82 -0.68 -7.32
CA LYS A 373 -35.80 -1.79 -7.30
C LYS A 373 -37.24 -1.29 -7.29
N VAL A 374 -37.47 0.00 -7.14
CA VAL A 374 -38.80 0.65 -7.09
C VAL A 374 -39.15 1.27 -8.45
N GLU A 375 -38.19 1.46 -9.35
CA GLU A 375 -38.33 1.79 -10.77
C GLU A 375 -38.40 0.50 -11.64
#